data_e41e2680949576419f5caa67b2935b47
#
_entry.id   e41e2680949576419f5caa67b2935b47
#
_cell.length_a   1.000
_cell.length_b   1.000
_cell.length_c   1.000
_cell.angle_alpha   90.00
_cell.angle_beta   90.00
_cell.angle_gamma   90.00
#
_symmetry.space_group_name_H-M   'P 1'
#
loop_
_entity.id
_entity.type
_entity.pdbx_description
1 polymer ?
#
loop_
_entity_poly.entity_id
_entity_poly.type
_entity_poly.pdbx_seq_one_letter_code
_entity_poly.pdbx_strand_id
1 'polypeptide(L)'
;MLEHFFSPQTVAVVGASREEGKVGHDLFKNLVKHGFKGKIYPVNPHADNILGIKTYPALKEITDKIDLAVIVVPAPYVGKTVDECIEKGIDSIIVISAGFKESGIDGAARERELYQKIKQHSIRMLGPNCLGLID
;
A
#
# COMPACT_ATOMS: atom_id res chain seq x y z
N MET A 1 -13.61 -7.86 8.83
CA MET A 1 -13.04 -7.84 7.46
C MET A 1 -13.06 -6.46 6.84
N LEU A 2 -14.24 -5.90 6.60
CA LEU A 2 -14.31 -4.54 6.06
C LEU A 2 -13.83 -3.48 7.05
N GLU A 3 -13.86 -3.79 8.33
CA GLU A 3 -13.40 -2.84 9.34
C GLU A 3 -11.93 -2.45 9.16
N HIS A 4 -11.10 -3.31 8.58
CA HIS A 4 -9.70 -2.97 8.32
C HIS A 4 -9.55 -1.87 7.28
N PHE A 5 -10.53 -1.68 6.39
CA PHE A 5 -10.51 -0.57 5.45
C PHE A 5 -10.99 0.73 6.09
N PHE A 6 -12.01 0.64 6.95
CA PHE A 6 -12.68 1.83 7.47
C PHE A 6 -12.18 2.28 8.83
N SER A 7 -11.63 1.34 9.60
CA SER A 7 -11.13 1.65 10.94
C SER A 7 -9.86 0.87 11.26
N PRO A 8 -8.82 0.97 10.41
CA PRO A 8 -7.58 0.26 10.69
C PRO A 8 -6.88 0.88 11.90
N GLN A 9 -6.26 0.04 12.72
CA GLN A 9 -5.45 0.52 13.83
C GLN A 9 -3.98 0.61 13.47
N THR A 10 -3.55 -0.18 12.49
CA THR A 10 -2.18 -0.15 12.00
C THR A 10 -2.19 -0.10 10.48
N VAL A 11 -1.48 0.87 9.92
CA VAL A 11 -1.40 1.08 8.47
C VAL A 11 0.06 1.09 8.05
N ALA A 12 0.40 0.30 7.06
CA ALA A 12 1.72 0.38 6.43
C ALA A 12 1.56 1.11 5.10
N VAL A 13 2.42 2.09 4.85
CA VAL A 13 2.45 2.81 3.57
C VAL A 13 3.71 2.37 2.84
N VAL A 14 3.53 1.47 1.87
CA VAL A 14 4.64 0.95 1.08
C VAL A 14 4.87 1.87 -0.12
N GLY A 15 6.04 2.48 -0.17
CA GLY A 15 6.33 3.52 -1.15
C GLY A 15 6.21 4.93 -0.57
N ALA A 16 6.12 5.04 0.76
CA ALA A 16 6.21 6.35 1.41
C ALA A 16 7.54 7.00 1.02
N SER A 17 7.53 8.31 0.78
CA SER A 17 8.68 9.01 0.24
C SER A 17 9.01 10.26 1.04
N ARG A 18 10.31 10.58 1.11
CA ARG A 18 10.79 11.84 1.67
C ARG A 18 10.61 13.00 0.69
N GLU A 19 10.46 12.70 -0.59
CA GLU A 19 10.41 13.72 -1.63
C GLU A 19 9.04 14.35 -1.74
N GLU A 20 8.97 15.66 -1.52
CA GLU A 20 7.74 16.42 -1.73
C GLU A 20 7.32 16.32 -3.19
N GLY A 21 6.01 16.28 -3.42
CA GLY A 21 5.47 16.15 -4.77
C GLY A 21 5.27 14.71 -5.21
N LYS A 22 5.84 13.75 -4.52
CA LYS A 22 5.57 12.34 -4.78
C LYS A 22 4.27 11.92 -4.09
N VAL A 23 3.50 11.06 -4.74
CA VAL A 23 2.22 10.59 -4.19
C VAL A 23 2.43 9.93 -2.83
N GLY A 24 3.48 9.12 -2.71
CA GLY A 24 3.79 8.45 -1.45
C GLY A 24 4.11 9.40 -0.32
N HIS A 25 4.74 10.54 -0.63
CA HIS A 25 5.01 11.56 0.38
C HIS A 25 3.73 12.23 0.83
N ASP A 26 2.94 12.69 -0.14
CA ASP A 26 1.72 13.44 0.15
C ASP A 26 0.71 12.60 0.90
N LEU A 27 0.56 11.34 0.50
CA LEU A 27 -0.35 10.42 1.18
C LEU A 27 0.08 10.18 2.62
N PHE A 28 1.36 9.90 2.84
CA PHE A 28 1.88 9.67 4.17
C PHE A 28 1.74 10.91 5.04
N LYS A 29 2.09 12.07 4.48
CA LYS A 29 1.95 13.34 5.18
C LYS A 29 0.50 13.59 5.60
N ASN A 30 -0.45 13.31 4.73
CA ASN A 30 -1.86 13.51 5.03
C ASN A 30 -2.33 12.60 6.16
N LEU A 31 -1.90 11.35 6.18
CA LEU A 31 -2.24 10.43 7.26
C LEU A 31 -1.72 10.94 8.60
N VAL A 32 -0.48 11.42 8.62
CA VAL A 32 0.14 11.93 9.84
C VAL A 32 -0.53 13.22 10.28
N LYS A 33 -0.71 14.14 9.34
CA LYS A 33 -1.20 15.50 9.64
C LYS A 33 -2.67 15.52 10.06
N HIS A 34 -3.50 14.65 9.48
CA HIS A 34 -4.92 14.65 9.78
C HIS A 34 -5.30 13.76 10.95
N GLY A 35 -4.31 13.39 11.76
CA GLY A 35 -4.58 12.80 13.05
C GLY A 35 -5.06 11.36 13.02
N PHE A 36 -4.54 10.56 12.09
CA PHE A 36 -4.79 9.13 12.15
C PHE A 36 -4.41 8.64 13.55
N LYS A 37 -5.35 8.02 14.25
CA LYS A 37 -5.17 7.68 15.66
C LYS A 37 -4.39 6.40 15.90
N GLY A 38 -4.21 5.60 14.88
CA GLY A 38 -3.45 4.36 15.00
C GLY A 38 -1.98 4.56 14.72
N LYS A 39 -1.29 3.45 14.47
CA LYS A 39 0.12 3.48 14.12
C LYS A 39 0.30 3.46 12.62
N ILE A 40 1.21 4.28 12.11
CA ILE A 40 1.54 4.36 10.70
C ILE A 40 2.98 3.91 10.52
N TYR A 41 3.20 2.95 9.64
CA TYR A 41 4.52 2.40 9.35
C TYR A 41 4.91 2.74 7.92
N PRO A 42 5.78 3.74 7.72
CA PRO A 42 6.28 4.00 6.36
C PRO A 42 7.29 2.93 5.96
N VAL A 43 7.21 2.48 4.71
CA VAL A 43 8.12 1.47 4.17
C VAL A 43 8.82 2.04 2.93
N ASN A 44 10.13 2.15 2.98
CA ASN A 44 10.96 2.63 1.89
C ASN A 44 12.40 2.13 2.11
N PRO A 45 12.99 1.39 1.16
CA PRO A 45 14.33 0.84 1.35
C PRO A 45 15.45 1.91 1.36
N HIS A 46 15.13 3.13 0.96
CA HIS A 46 16.13 4.19 0.81
C HIS A 46 15.99 5.31 1.84
N ALA A 47 15.18 5.14 2.86
CA ALA A 47 14.98 6.18 3.87
C ALA A 47 14.96 5.58 5.26
N ASP A 48 15.58 6.26 6.23
CA ASP A 48 15.57 5.85 7.62
C ASP A 48 14.40 6.42 8.39
N ASN A 49 13.98 7.61 7.99
CA ASN A 49 12.78 8.23 8.56
C ASN A 49 12.11 9.12 7.52
N ILE A 50 10.82 9.34 7.70
CA ILE A 50 10.03 10.24 6.87
C ILE A 50 9.17 11.04 7.83
N LEU A 51 9.29 12.36 7.77
CA LEU A 51 8.59 13.27 8.67
C LEU A 51 8.83 12.92 10.15
N GLY A 52 10.04 12.48 10.46
CA GLY A 52 10.41 12.13 11.82
C GLY A 52 9.93 10.76 12.29
N ILE A 53 9.27 10.01 11.44
CA ILE A 53 8.76 8.68 11.79
C ILE A 53 9.69 7.61 11.22
N LYS A 54 10.04 6.65 12.07
CA LYS A 54 10.93 5.55 11.69
C LYS A 54 10.38 4.85 10.45
N THR A 55 11.22 4.68 9.46
CA THR A 55 10.87 4.05 8.20
C THR A 55 11.55 2.69 8.10
N TYR A 56 10.81 1.70 7.63
CA TYR A 56 11.28 0.32 7.54
C TYR A 56 11.67 0.00 6.10
N PRO A 57 12.74 -0.74 5.88
CA PRO A 57 13.16 -1.06 4.50
C PRO A 57 12.22 -2.02 3.79
N ALA A 58 11.49 -2.84 4.54
CA ALA A 58 10.55 -3.81 3.96
C ALA A 58 9.46 -4.14 4.97
N LEU A 59 8.32 -4.61 4.50
CA LEU A 59 7.21 -5.01 5.37
C LEU A 59 7.63 -6.06 6.40
N LYS A 60 8.47 -7.00 6.02
CA LYS A 60 8.90 -8.07 6.91
C LYS A 60 9.67 -7.57 8.12
N GLU A 61 10.20 -6.36 8.06
CA GLU A 61 10.96 -5.79 9.17
C GLU A 61 10.05 -5.20 10.25
N ILE A 62 8.77 -5.06 9.97
CA ILE A 62 7.78 -4.56 10.94
C ILE A 62 7.29 -5.76 11.75
N THR A 63 7.50 -5.72 13.06
CA THR A 63 7.11 -6.84 13.92
C THR A 63 5.62 -6.82 14.28
N ASP A 64 4.99 -5.65 14.26
CA ASP A 64 3.58 -5.51 14.57
C ASP A 64 2.69 -6.10 13.47
N LYS A 65 1.50 -6.52 13.86
CA LYS A 65 0.47 -6.89 12.91
C LYS A 65 0.01 -5.63 12.17
N ILE A 66 -0.19 -5.75 10.87
CA ILE A 66 -0.66 -4.64 10.04
C ILE A 66 -2.09 -4.92 9.59
N ASP A 67 -3.00 -3.99 9.86
CA ASP A 67 -4.40 -4.12 9.46
C ASP A 67 -4.62 -3.76 7.99
N LEU A 68 -3.90 -2.76 7.51
CA LEU A 68 -4.10 -2.25 6.16
C LEU A 68 -2.76 -1.87 5.55
N ALA A 69 -2.52 -2.31 4.33
CA ALA A 69 -1.36 -1.88 3.56
C ALA A 69 -1.83 -0.97 2.43
N VAL A 70 -1.24 0.22 2.36
CA VAL A 70 -1.45 1.15 1.25
C VAL A 70 -0.21 1.09 0.37
N ILE A 71 -0.38 0.63 -0.86
CA ILE A 71 0.74 0.38 -1.78
C ILE A 71 0.82 1.50 -2.79
N VAL A 72 1.92 2.24 -2.77
CA VAL A 72 2.17 3.39 -3.64
C VAL A 72 3.52 3.20 -4.33
N VAL A 73 3.65 2.10 -5.04
CA VAL A 73 4.87 1.79 -5.78
C VAL A 73 4.53 1.71 -7.27
N PRO A 74 5.52 1.83 -8.17
CA PRO A 74 5.26 1.66 -9.60
C PRO A 74 4.63 0.29 -9.90
N ALA A 75 3.76 0.24 -10.89
CA ALA A 75 2.97 -0.95 -11.21
C ALA A 75 3.78 -2.25 -11.31
N PRO A 76 4.99 -2.26 -11.93
CA PRO A 76 5.75 -3.50 -12.00
C PRO A 76 6.13 -4.11 -10.65
N TYR A 77 6.12 -3.31 -9.58
CA TYR A 77 6.51 -3.76 -8.25
C TYR A 77 5.33 -4.11 -7.36
N VAL A 78 4.10 -3.84 -7.82
CA VAL A 78 2.91 -4.07 -6.99
C VAL A 78 2.72 -5.55 -6.67
N GLY A 79 2.89 -6.42 -7.66
CA GLY A 79 2.72 -7.86 -7.46
C GLY A 79 3.64 -8.41 -6.38
N LYS A 80 4.92 -7.99 -6.39
CA LYS A 80 5.88 -8.41 -5.38
C LYS A 80 5.47 -7.89 -4.00
N THR A 81 5.01 -6.66 -3.94
CA THR A 81 4.57 -6.06 -2.68
C THR A 81 3.36 -6.79 -2.12
N VAL A 82 2.43 -7.18 -2.99
CA VAL A 82 1.27 -7.97 -2.57
C VAL A 82 1.71 -9.32 -2.01
N ASP A 83 2.72 -9.96 -2.62
CA ASP A 83 3.28 -11.20 -2.08
C ASP A 83 3.82 -10.99 -0.66
N GLU A 84 4.50 -9.89 -0.43
CA GLU A 84 5.01 -9.55 0.90
C GLU A 84 3.87 -9.34 1.90
N CYS A 85 2.77 -8.74 1.46
CA CYS A 85 1.59 -8.57 2.30
C CYS A 85 0.99 -9.93 2.66
N ILE A 86 0.92 -10.83 1.71
CA ILE A 86 0.39 -12.18 1.92
C ILE A 86 1.25 -12.92 2.95
N GLU A 87 2.57 -12.87 2.80
CA GLU A 87 3.48 -13.51 3.73
C GLU A 87 3.34 -12.97 5.15
N LYS A 88 3.05 -11.69 5.27
CA LYS A 88 2.88 -11.05 6.58
C LYS A 88 1.49 -11.26 7.16
N GLY A 89 0.56 -11.80 6.38
CA GLY A 89 -0.81 -12.03 6.85
C GLY A 89 -1.70 -10.81 6.77
N ILE A 90 -1.37 -9.85 5.92
CA ILE A 90 -2.18 -8.66 5.71
C ILE A 90 -3.30 -9.02 4.72
N ASP A 91 -4.54 -8.81 5.12
CA ASP A 91 -5.69 -9.19 4.30
C ASP A 91 -6.44 -8.01 3.66
N SER A 92 -6.03 -6.79 3.93
CA SER A 92 -6.68 -5.59 3.40
C SER A 92 -5.63 -4.70 2.74
N ILE A 93 -5.82 -4.39 1.47
CA ILE A 93 -4.82 -3.69 0.66
C ILE A 93 -5.50 -2.63 -0.19
N ILE A 94 -4.89 -1.44 -0.24
CA ILE A 94 -5.27 -0.39 -1.17
C ILE A 94 -4.08 -0.16 -2.09
N VAL A 95 -4.33 -0.22 -3.41
CA VAL A 95 -3.28 0.01 -4.40
C VAL A 95 -3.53 1.34 -5.09
N ILE A 96 -2.59 2.26 -4.94
CA ILE A 96 -2.62 3.56 -5.60
C ILE A 96 -1.44 3.59 -6.57
N SER A 97 -1.68 3.16 -7.80
CA SER A 97 -0.61 3.03 -8.77
C SER A 97 -1.20 3.07 -10.18
N ALA A 98 -0.49 3.71 -11.09
CA ALA A 98 -0.82 3.70 -12.50
C ALA A 98 -0.03 2.57 -13.18
N GLY A 99 -0.34 2.29 -14.45
CA GLY A 99 0.38 1.28 -15.23
C GLY A 99 -0.29 -0.07 -15.26
N PHE A 100 -1.58 -0.10 -14.96
CA PHE A 100 -2.39 -1.32 -15.06
C PHE A 100 -3.25 -1.27 -16.33
N LYS A 101 -4.54 -1.49 -16.21
CA LYS A 101 -5.43 -1.58 -17.36
C LYS A 101 -5.31 -0.39 -18.31
N GLU A 102 -5.15 0.83 -17.78
CA GLU A 102 -5.04 2.03 -18.58
C GLU A 102 -3.76 2.09 -19.43
N SER A 103 -2.78 1.23 -19.14
CA SER A 103 -1.52 1.18 -19.89
C SER A 103 -1.50 0.15 -21.00
N GLY A 104 -2.66 -0.32 -21.41
CA GLY A 104 -2.77 -1.21 -22.56
C GLY A 104 -2.64 -2.69 -22.20
N ILE A 105 -2.12 -3.48 -23.14
CA ILE A 105 -2.08 -4.94 -22.99
C ILE A 105 -1.25 -5.40 -21.80
N ASP A 106 -0.06 -4.83 -21.62
CA ASP A 106 0.80 -5.22 -20.51
C ASP A 106 0.19 -4.84 -19.17
N GLY A 107 -0.44 -3.66 -19.12
CA GLY A 107 -1.11 -3.20 -17.91
C GLY A 107 -2.32 -4.07 -17.57
N ALA A 108 -3.07 -4.48 -18.57
CA ALA A 108 -4.21 -5.37 -18.38
C ALA A 108 -3.76 -6.74 -17.87
N ALA A 109 -2.63 -7.24 -18.37
CA ALA A 109 -2.09 -8.52 -17.91
C ALA A 109 -1.67 -8.44 -16.46
N ARG A 110 -1.01 -7.34 -16.05
CA ARG A 110 -0.65 -7.12 -14.65
C ARG A 110 -1.87 -7.12 -13.75
N GLU A 111 -2.92 -6.47 -14.19
CA GLU A 111 -4.15 -6.38 -13.40
C GLU A 111 -4.79 -7.76 -13.22
N ARG A 112 -4.83 -8.56 -14.27
CA ARG A 112 -5.38 -9.93 -14.20
C ARG A 112 -4.58 -10.79 -13.24
N GLU A 113 -3.24 -10.74 -13.32
CA GLU A 113 -2.38 -11.50 -12.42
C GLU A 113 -2.60 -11.09 -10.97
N LEU A 114 -2.74 -9.79 -10.74
CA LEU A 114 -2.98 -9.26 -9.43
C LEU A 114 -4.30 -9.76 -8.85
N TYR A 115 -5.38 -9.73 -9.64
CA TYR A 115 -6.68 -10.19 -9.19
C TYR A 115 -6.69 -11.69 -8.90
N GLN A 116 -5.98 -12.49 -9.69
CA GLN A 116 -5.87 -13.91 -9.44
C GLN A 116 -5.18 -14.18 -8.10
N LYS A 117 -4.11 -13.46 -7.83
CA LYS A 117 -3.35 -13.58 -6.58
C LYS A 117 -4.22 -13.21 -5.38
N ILE A 118 -4.93 -12.11 -5.49
CA ILE A 118 -5.84 -11.61 -4.45
C ILE A 118 -6.92 -12.65 -4.15
N LYS A 119 -7.51 -13.20 -5.20
CA LYS A 119 -8.58 -14.19 -5.06
C LYS A 119 -8.10 -15.47 -4.39
N GLN A 120 -6.90 -15.94 -4.76
CA GLN A 120 -6.33 -17.16 -4.20
C GLN A 120 -6.08 -17.07 -2.70
N HIS A 121 -5.81 -15.87 -2.19
CA HIS A 121 -5.42 -15.68 -0.80
C HIS A 121 -6.47 -14.96 0.03
N SER A 122 -7.67 -14.82 -0.48
CA SER A 122 -8.80 -14.20 0.24
C SER A 122 -8.47 -12.80 0.76
N ILE A 123 -7.83 -12.00 -0.07
CA ILE A 123 -7.46 -10.64 0.26
C ILE A 123 -8.51 -9.67 -0.27
N ARG A 124 -8.79 -8.64 0.51
CA ARG A 124 -9.65 -7.56 0.06
C ARG A 124 -8.78 -6.44 -0.47
N MET A 125 -9.09 -5.97 -1.68
CA MET A 125 -8.27 -4.95 -2.33
C MET A 125 -9.14 -3.87 -2.97
N LEU A 126 -8.74 -2.61 -2.76
CA LEU A 126 -9.24 -1.48 -3.51
C LEU A 126 -8.15 -1.04 -4.48
N GLY A 127 -8.51 -0.78 -5.71
CA GLY A 127 -7.57 -0.43 -6.76
C GLY A 127 -7.29 -1.62 -7.66
N PRO A 128 -6.29 -1.52 -8.55
CA PRO A 128 -5.26 -0.47 -8.58
C PRO A 128 -5.74 0.91 -9.01
N ASN A 129 -6.93 1.05 -9.53
CA ASN A 129 -7.47 2.34 -9.94
C ASN A 129 -8.61 2.72 -9.03
N CYS A 130 -8.26 3.22 -7.85
CA CYS A 130 -9.24 3.46 -6.79
C CYS A 130 -9.74 4.90 -6.73
N LEU A 131 -9.35 5.75 -7.67
CA LEU A 131 -9.76 7.16 -7.62
C LEU A 131 -11.27 7.34 -7.59
N GLY A 132 -12.00 6.54 -8.35
CA GLY A 132 -13.44 6.59 -8.36
C GLY A 132 -14.09 6.06 -7.08
N LEU A 133 -13.37 5.29 -6.30
CA LEU A 133 -13.86 4.72 -5.06
C LEU A 133 -13.64 5.65 -3.88
N ILE A 134 -12.68 6.55 -3.99
CA ILE A 134 -12.34 7.49 -2.94
C ILE A 134 -13.30 8.69 -2.97
N ASP A 135 -13.81 8.98 -4.14
CA ASP A 135 -14.79 10.06 -4.31
C ASP A 135 -16.08 9.71 -3.55
#